data_1072228274ca98ea2d4c77427d1a2efb
#
_entry.id   1072228274ca98ea2d4c77427d1a2efb
#
_cell.length_a   1.000
_cell.length_b   1.000
_cell.length_c   1.000
_cell.angle_alpha   90.00
_cell.angle_beta   90.00
_cell.angle_gamma   90.00
#
_symmetry.space_group_name_H-M   'P 1'
#
loop_
_entity.id
_entity.type
_entity.pdbx_description
1 polymer ?
#
loop_
_entity_poly.entity_id
_entity_poly.type
_entity_poly.pdbx_seq_one_letter_code
_entity_poly.pdbx_strand_id
1 'polypeptide(L)'
;MANFERLAMVTPNGDDSMIRVRVENVWSTLDVENGEGLSFLVVDDEGTRMHAFVQHFADAKRFKRLLQKGDWFTITGFSVVIVRNEIRMTKQRKEIVLKRNTEVGVSELFNGFIPLDLVPFQDVKNGTVHDGTSYTRDFLGVISSVSDFGLTVDDSMPRNIHNYDPKTTGSIDFVLQDNDGNHLNCRAKGILAVLFKRNWLCYGETGTNICLLTNWRVVGRDGPIQVEDEEGISTFEYDPPGHHEVVLVYCRLHQEEDLSDE
;
A
#
# COMPACT_ATOMS: atom_id res chain seq x y z
N MET A 1 -11.69 -15.35 -26.27
CA MET A 1 -11.15 -14.43 -25.21
C MET A 1 -10.67 -15.31 -24.09
N ALA A 2 -9.47 -15.08 -23.57
CA ALA A 2 -8.98 -15.79 -22.38
C ALA A 2 -9.90 -15.44 -21.21
N ASN A 3 -10.32 -16.44 -20.43
CA ASN A 3 -11.14 -16.24 -19.26
C ASN A 3 -10.20 -16.09 -18.06
N PHE A 4 -10.04 -14.88 -17.54
CA PHE A 4 -9.23 -14.62 -16.35
C PHE A 4 -10.09 -14.79 -15.10
N GLU A 5 -9.55 -15.50 -14.12
CA GLU A 5 -10.16 -15.60 -12.80
C GLU A 5 -9.82 -14.35 -11.98
N ARG A 6 -10.82 -13.80 -11.30
CA ARG A 6 -10.66 -12.64 -10.40
C ARG A 6 -9.90 -13.03 -9.15
N LEU A 7 -9.05 -12.15 -8.63
CA LEU A 7 -8.27 -12.41 -7.43
C LEU A 7 -9.14 -12.78 -6.22
N ALA A 8 -10.31 -12.18 -6.09
CA ALA A 8 -11.25 -12.52 -5.01
C ALA A 8 -11.72 -13.99 -5.06
N MET A 9 -11.75 -14.59 -6.25
CA MET A 9 -12.32 -15.92 -6.49
C MET A 9 -11.29 -17.05 -6.48
N VAL A 10 -9.99 -16.77 -6.65
CA VAL A 10 -8.94 -17.81 -6.65
C VAL A 10 -8.99 -18.64 -5.36
N THR A 11 -8.79 -19.93 -5.47
CA THR A 11 -8.87 -20.89 -4.35
C THR A 11 -7.60 -21.71 -4.19
N PRO A 12 -7.30 -22.23 -3.00
CA PRO A 12 -6.09 -23.06 -2.78
C PRO A 12 -6.01 -24.33 -3.65
N ASN A 13 -7.12 -24.77 -4.21
CA ASN A 13 -7.21 -26.00 -5.01
C ASN A 13 -7.38 -25.75 -6.52
N GLY A 14 -7.25 -24.49 -6.97
CA GLY A 14 -7.43 -24.09 -8.37
C GLY A 14 -6.09 -24.11 -9.13
N ASP A 15 -5.56 -25.29 -9.45
CA ASP A 15 -4.23 -25.43 -10.12
C ASP A 15 -4.21 -24.91 -11.58
N ASP A 16 -5.36 -24.74 -12.23
CA ASP A 16 -5.49 -24.29 -13.62
C ASP A 16 -5.92 -22.82 -13.77
N SER A 17 -5.92 -22.06 -12.68
CA SER A 17 -6.35 -20.66 -12.70
C SER A 17 -5.38 -19.81 -13.52
N MET A 18 -5.96 -18.94 -14.36
CA MET A 18 -5.24 -17.86 -15.05
C MET A 18 -5.74 -16.53 -14.50
N ILE A 19 -4.86 -15.74 -13.93
CA ILE A 19 -5.17 -14.40 -13.45
C ILE A 19 -4.56 -13.33 -14.33
N ARG A 20 -5.19 -12.16 -14.38
CA ARG A 20 -4.69 -10.96 -15.00
C ARG A 20 -4.52 -9.89 -13.93
N VAL A 21 -3.31 -9.40 -13.74
CA VAL A 21 -2.99 -8.48 -12.64
C VAL A 21 -2.00 -7.41 -13.08
N ARG A 22 -2.06 -6.25 -12.41
CA ARG A 22 -1.02 -5.22 -12.43
C ARG A 22 -0.16 -5.37 -11.18
N VAL A 23 1.14 -5.22 -11.34
CA VAL A 23 2.06 -5.16 -10.19
C VAL A 23 2.05 -3.75 -9.63
N GLU A 24 1.49 -3.55 -8.44
CA GLU A 24 1.48 -2.26 -7.75
C GLU A 24 2.81 -1.99 -7.04
N ASN A 25 3.40 -3.01 -6.42
CA ASN A 25 4.67 -2.86 -5.74
C ASN A 25 5.50 -4.15 -5.74
N VAL A 26 6.82 -3.99 -5.57
CA VAL A 26 7.80 -5.09 -5.51
C VAL A 26 8.78 -4.76 -4.39
N TRP A 27 8.99 -5.69 -3.46
CA TRP A 27 9.97 -5.51 -2.37
C TRP A 27 10.68 -6.80 -2.03
N SER A 28 11.89 -6.65 -1.48
CA SER A 28 12.66 -7.76 -0.94
C SER A 28 12.36 -7.94 0.54
N THR A 29 12.16 -9.18 0.97
CA THR A 29 12.06 -9.56 2.38
C THR A 29 13.32 -10.30 2.78
N LEU A 30 13.90 -9.94 3.93
CA LEU A 30 15.03 -10.67 4.50
C LEU A 30 14.47 -11.76 5.42
N ASP A 31 14.65 -13.00 5.03
CA ASP A 31 14.43 -14.15 5.90
C ASP A 31 15.80 -14.64 6.39
N VAL A 32 15.98 -14.66 7.73
CA VAL A 32 17.25 -15.03 8.36
C VAL A 32 17.67 -16.47 8.03
N GLU A 33 16.70 -17.36 7.78
CA GLU A 33 16.96 -18.77 7.50
C GLU A 33 17.10 -19.08 6.00
N ASN A 34 16.35 -18.34 5.15
CA ASN A 34 16.19 -18.68 3.71
C ASN A 34 16.82 -17.63 2.77
N GLY A 35 17.35 -16.53 3.30
CA GLY A 35 17.95 -15.47 2.48
C GLY A 35 16.94 -14.40 2.03
N GLU A 36 17.25 -13.68 0.95
CA GLU A 36 16.44 -12.58 0.43
C GLU A 36 15.23 -13.12 -0.34
N GLY A 37 14.05 -13.03 0.24
CA GLY A 37 12.77 -13.30 -0.41
C GLY A 37 12.36 -12.17 -1.36
N LEU A 38 11.42 -12.43 -2.26
CA LEU A 38 10.84 -11.44 -3.15
C LEU A 38 9.32 -11.51 -3.06
N SER A 39 8.73 -10.36 -2.84
CA SER A 39 7.29 -10.18 -2.68
C SER A 39 6.76 -9.13 -3.64
N PHE A 40 5.48 -9.26 -3.98
CA PHE A 40 4.75 -8.37 -4.87
C PHE A 40 3.39 -8.05 -4.28
N LEU A 41 2.94 -6.84 -4.48
CA LEU A 41 1.55 -6.48 -4.35
C LEU A 41 0.95 -6.43 -5.76
N VAL A 42 -0.06 -7.25 -5.99
CA VAL A 42 -0.75 -7.33 -7.27
C VAL A 42 -2.21 -6.93 -7.12
N VAL A 43 -2.77 -6.33 -8.16
CA VAL A 43 -4.17 -5.89 -8.21
C VAL A 43 -4.81 -6.33 -9.51
N ASP A 44 -6.06 -6.77 -9.46
CA ASP A 44 -6.87 -7.05 -10.65
C ASP A 44 -7.61 -5.79 -11.16
N ASP A 45 -8.37 -5.93 -12.25
CA ASP A 45 -9.15 -4.85 -12.85
C ASP A 45 -10.38 -4.44 -12.03
N GLU A 46 -10.70 -5.18 -10.96
CA GLU A 46 -11.76 -4.83 -10.01
C GLU A 46 -11.22 -4.13 -8.74
N GLY A 47 -9.90 -3.90 -8.67
CA GLY A 47 -9.27 -3.30 -7.51
C GLY A 47 -8.98 -4.28 -6.35
N THR A 48 -9.20 -5.59 -6.56
CA THR A 48 -8.83 -6.58 -5.55
C THR A 48 -7.31 -6.70 -5.49
N ARG A 49 -6.75 -6.39 -4.32
CA ARG A 49 -5.31 -6.53 -4.06
C ARG A 49 -5.00 -7.86 -3.40
N MET A 50 -3.89 -8.46 -3.77
CA MET A 50 -3.38 -9.68 -3.17
C MET A 50 -1.86 -9.65 -3.07
N HIS A 51 -1.35 -10.16 -1.94
CA HIS A 51 0.09 -10.40 -1.77
C HIS A 51 0.50 -11.62 -2.58
N ALA A 52 1.59 -11.52 -3.31
CA ALA A 52 2.23 -12.62 -4.01
C ALA A 52 3.70 -12.72 -3.59
N PHE A 53 4.21 -13.92 -3.36
CA PHE A 53 5.60 -14.10 -2.99
C PHE A 53 6.24 -15.27 -3.73
N VAL A 54 7.55 -15.22 -3.87
CA VAL A 54 8.34 -16.26 -4.52
C VAL A 54 8.66 -17.35 -3.52
N GLN A 55 8.29 -18.60 -3.83
CA GLN A 55 8.47 -19.75 -2.94
C GLN A 55 9.95 -20.06 -2.64
N HIS A 56 10.80 -19.95 -3.65
CA HIS A 56 12.20 -20.31 -3.53
C HIS A 56 13.10 -19.14 -3.94
N PHE A 57 14.00 -18.76 -3.08
CA PHE A 57 14.97 -17.70 -3.32
C PHE A 57 15.69 -17.80 -4.68
N ALA A 58 16.03 -19.00 -5.13
CA ALA A 58 16.69 -19.23 -6.41
C ALA A 58 15.88 -18.65 -7.60
N ASP A 59 14.56 -18.58 -7.49
CA ASP A 59 13.68 -18.08 -8.54
C ASP A 59 13.44 -16.56 -8.44
N ALA A 60 13.86 -15.89 -7.35
CA ALA A 60 13.61 -14.46 -7.11
C ALA A 60 14.14 -13.57 -8.26
N LYS A 61 15.38 -13.82 -8.73
CA LYS A 61 15.96 -13.06 -9.85
C LYS A 61 15.14 -13.15 -11.13
N ARG A 62 14.53 -14.32 -11.38
CA ARG A 62 13.67 -14.54 -12.55
C ARG A 62 12.43 -13.68 -12.45
N PHE A 63 11.69 -13.75 -11.35
CA PHE A 63 10.45 -13.01 -11.15
C PHE A 63 10.68 -11.51 -11.07
N LYS A 64 11.77 -11.06 -10.44
CA LYS A 64 12.16 -9.64 -10.41
C LYS A 64 12.37 -9.03 -11.81
N ARG A 65 12.82 -9.84 -12.78
CA ARG A 65 12.95 -9.40 -14.18
C ARG A 65 11.66 -9.45 -14.96
N LEU A 66 10.79 -10.41 -14.66
CA LEU A 66 9.53 -10.63 -15.38
C LEU A 66 8.43 -9.68 -14.92
N LEU A 67 8.26 -9.50 -13.59
CA LEU A 67 7.17 -8.74 -12.98
C LEU A 67 7.67 -7.33 -12.63
N GLN A 68 7.45 -6.39 -13.52
CA GLN A 68 7.84 -4.99 -13.32
C GLN A 68 6.68 -4.18 -12.73
N LYS A 69 7.00 -3.26 -11.82
CA LYS A 69 6.01 -2.36 -11.22
C LYS A 69 5.32 -1.51 -12.29
N GLY A 70 4.00 -1.43 -12.21
CA GLY A 70 3.15 -0.66 -13.11
C GLY A 70 2.59 -1.44 -14.30
N ASP A 71 3.22 -2.56 -14.67
CA ASP A 71 2.83 -3.34 -15.84
C ASP A 71 1.76 -4.40 -15.52
N TRP A 72 1.02 -4.78 -16.57
CA TRP A 72 -0.01 -5.81 -16.52
C TRP A 72 0.53 -7.16 -17.00
N PHE A 73 0.20 -8.21 -16.25
CA PHE A 73 0.65 -9.56 -16.53
C PHE A 73 -0.50 -10.56 -16.47
N THR A 74 -0.33 -11.64 -17.23
CA THR A 74 -1.08 -12.89 -17.05
C THR A 74 -0.20 -13.87 -16.29
N ILE A 75 -0.75 -14.53 -15.27
CA ILE A 75 -0.01 -15.49 -14.43
C ILE A 75 -0.79 -16.79 -14.36
N THR A 76 -0.09 -17.91 -14.60
CA THR A 76 -0.64 -19.28 -14.48
C THR A 76 0.32 -20.18 -13.71
N GLY A 77 -0.14 -21.33 -13.26
CA GLY A 77 0.71 -22.32 -12.57
C GLY A 77 1.20 -21.86 -11.18
N PHE A 78 0.53 -20.89 -10.57
CA PHE A 78 0.76 -20.47 -9.18
C PHE A 78 0.00 -21.36 -8.19
N SER A 79 0.29 -21.23 -6.91
CA SER A 79 -0.55 -21.79 -5.84
C SER A 79 -1.15 -20.67 -5.03
N VAL A 80 -2.22 -20.98 -4.29
CA VAL A 80 -2.84 -20.06 -3.34
C VAL A 80 -2.75 -20.66 -1.94
N VAL A 81 -2.35 -19.86 -0.96
CA VAL A 81 -2.29 -20.25 0.46
C VAL A 81 -3.21 -19.36 1.29
N ILE A 82 -3.70 -19.88 2.39
CA ILE A 82 -4.53 -19.13 3.34
C ILE A 82 -3.62 -18.50 4.40
N VAL A 83 -3.73 -17.18 4.55
CA VAL A 83 -3.03 -16.42 5.60
C VAL A 83 -3.77 -16.57 6.91
N ARG A 84 -3.08 -17.08 7.93
CA ARG A 84 -3.62 -17.22 9.29
C ARG A 84 -3.29 -16.03 10.19
N ASN A 85 -2.31 -15.21 9.79
CA ASN A 85 -1.88 -14.05 10.56
C ASN A 85 -2.98 -12.97 10.58
N GLU A 86 -3.14 -12.32 11.72
CA GLU A 86 -4.02 -11.17 11.87
C GLU A 86 -3.49 -9.95 11.13
N ILE A 87 -2.17 -9.74 11.16
CA ILE A 87 -1.49 -8.69 10.41
C ILE A 87 -1.21 -9.18 9.00
N ARG A 88 -1.79 -8.51 8.00
CA ARG A 88 -1.70 -8.88 6.58
C ARG A 88 -1.34 -7.66 5.72
N MET A 89 -0.85 -7.92 4.52
CA MET A 89 -0.60 -6.87 3.53
C MET A 89 -1.88 -6.39 2.86
N THR A 90 -2.87 -7.28 2.71
CA THR A 90 -4.12 -6.96 2.00
C THR A 90 -5.35 -7.44 2.76
N LYS A 91 -6.52 -6.98 2.35
CA LYS A 91 -7.82 -7.43 2.85
C LYS A 91 -8.03 -8.93 2.65
N GLN A 92 -7.46 -9.49 1.59
CA GLN A 92 -7.60 -10.91 1.28
C GLN A 92 -6.88 -11.78 2.32
N ARG A 93 -7.55 -12.86 2.74
CA ARG A 93 -6.96 -13.91 3.58
C ARG A 93 -6.24 -14.99 2.77
N LYS A 94 -5.85 -14.65 1.55
CA LYS A 94 -5.19 -15.53 0.61
C LYS A 94 -3.96 -14.82 0.05
N GLU A 95 -2.93 -15.59 -0.26
CA GLU A 95 -1.71 -15.13 -0.90
C GLU A 95 -1.36 -16.03 -2.07
N ILE A 96 -0.77 -15.45 -3.11
CA ILE A 96 -0.28 -16.15 -4.29
C ILE A 96 1.15 -16.60 -4.03
N VAL A 97 1.43 -17.87 -4.31
CA VAL A 97 2.78 -18.45 -4.25
C VAL A 97 3.29 -18.66 -5.66
N LEU A 98 4.31 -17.90 -6.03
CA LEU A 98 5.00 -18.01 -7.31
C LEU A 98 6.02 -19.16 -7.21
N LYS A 99 5.77 -20.22 -7.98
CA LYS A 99 6.58 -21.45 -8.01
C LYS A 99 7.54 -21.41 -9.20
N ARG A 100 8.46 -22.35 -9.24
CA ARG A 100 9.40 -22.52 -10.35
C ARG A 100 8.71 -22.71 -11.71
N ASN A 101 7.59 -23.39 -11.72
CA ASN A 101 6.77 -23.65 -12.92
C ASN A 101 5.68 -22.59 -13.17
N THR A 102 5.59 -21.53 -12.36
CA THR A 102 4.67 -20.42 -12.62
C THR A 102 5.10 -19.71 -13.90
N GLU A 103 4.15 -19.54 -14.81
CA GLU A 103 4.34 -18.84 -16.08
C GLU A 103 3.80 -17.42 -15.97
N VAL A 104 4.55 -16.48 -16.54
CA VAL A 104 4.21 -15.05 -16.56
C VAL A 104 4.26 -14.60 -18.01
N GLY A 105 3.13 -14.11 -18.51
CA GLY A 105 2.99 -13.46 -19.81
C GLY A 105 2.71 -11.99 -19.66
N VAL A 106 3.19 -11.17 -20.59
CA VAL A 106 2.81 -9.75 -20.67
C VAL A 106 1.36 -9.69 -21.11
N SER A 107 0.55 -8.90 -20.42
CA SER A 107 -0.85 -8.63 -20.79
C SER A 107 -0.98 -7.29 -21.48
N GLU A 108 -2.04 -7.13 -22.26
CA GLU A 108 -2.42 -5.81 -22.78
C GLU A 108 -2.74 -4.86 -21.63
N LEU A 109 -2.47 -3.57 -21.86
CA LEU A 109 -2.79 -2.52 -20.90
C LEU A 109 -4.30 -2.52 -20.64
N PHE A 110 -4.66 -2.45 -19.37
CA PHE A 110 -6.02 -2.16 -18.97
C PHE A 110 -6.21 -0.64 -19.00
N ASN A 111 -7.10 -0.19 -19.85
CA ASN A 111 -7.39 1.25 -19.99
C ASN A 111 -8.48 1.72 -19.03
N GLY A 112 -8.96 0.85 -18.15
CA GLY A 112 -9.93 1.17 -17.11
C GLY A 112 -9.29 1.75 -15.88
N PHE A 113 -10.14 2.24 -15.01
CA PHE A 113 -9.75 2.77 -13.71
C PHE A 113 -9.69 1.63 -12.67
N ILE A 114 -8.63 1.58 -11.87
CA ILE A 114 -8.53 0.64 -10.74
C ILE A 114 -9.08 1.34 -9.50
N PRO A 115 -10.14 0.81 -8.86
CA PRO A 115 -10.69 1.40 -7.65
C PRO A 115 -9.68 1.44 -6.49
N LEU A 116 -9.69 2.53 -5.73
CA LEU A 116 -8.95 2.66 -4.48
C LEU A 116 -9.72 1.99 -3.33
N ASP A 117 -8.99 1.43 -2.35
CA ASP A 117 -9.58 0.91 -1.09
C ASP A 117 -9.60 2.04 -0.05
N LEU A 118 -10.31 3.13 -0.37
CA LEU A 118 -10.39 4.32 0.49
C LEU A 118 -11.16 4.03 1.78
N VAL A 119 -10.65 4.56 2.88
CA VAL A 119 -11.26 4.49 4.21
C VAL A 119 -11.63 5.89 4.68
N PRO A 120 -12.90 6.12 5.11
CA PRO A 120 -13.30 7.35 5.74
C PRO A 120 -12.49 7.61 7.03
N PHE A 121 -12.00 8.84 7.23
CA PHE A 121 -11.19 9.17 8.41
C PHE A 121 -11.99 9.00 9.70
N GLN A 122 -13.31 9.20 9.65
CA GLN A 122 -14.18 8.98 10.80
C GLN A 122 -14.19 7.52 11.26
N ASP A 123 -14.11 6.56 10.32
CA ASP A 123 -14.07 5.13 10.64
C ASP A 123 -12.76 4.74 11.33
N VAL A 124 -11.65 5.38 10.94
CA VAL A 124 -10.37 5.24 11.63
C VAL A 124 -10.46 5.76 13.05
N LYS A 125 -11.01 6.97 13.23
CA LYS A 125 -11.18 7.60 14.56
C LYS A 125 -12.09 6.81 15.50
N ASN A 126 -13.15 6.23 14.96
CA ASN A 126 -14.10 5.42 15.71
C ASN A 126 -13.57 4.03 16.06
N GLY A 127 -12.38 3.66 15.54
CA GLY A 127 -11.80 2.34 15.74
C GLY A 127 -12.50 1.21 14.97
N THR A 128 -13.46 1.52 14.09
CA THR A 128 -14.18 0.50 13.31
C THR A 128 -13.30 -0.21 12.30
N VAL A 129 -12.17 0.40 11.93
CA VAL A 129 -11.14 -0.20 11.05
C VAL A 129 -10.18 -1.09 11.82
N HIS A 130 -10.23 -1.07 13.16
CA HIS A 130 -9.35 -1.79 14.08
C HIS A 130 -10.00 -3.03 14.72
N ASP A 131 -10.82 -3.75 14.01
CA ASP A 131 -11.55 -4.93 14.49
C ASP A 131 -10.69 -6.19 14.78
N GLY A 132 -9.39 -6.01 15.04
CA GLY A 132 -8.43 -7.09 15.31
C GLY A 132 -7.72 -7.64 14.07
N THR A 133 -8.07 -7.17 12.88
CA THR A 133 -7.38 -7.52 11.64
C THR A 133 -6.78 -6.28 11.01
N SER A 134 -5.47 -6.10 11.13
CA SER A 134 -4.78 -4.97 10.51
C SER A 134 -4.26 -5.36 9.13
N TYR A 135 -4.72 -4.68 8.10
CA TYR A 135 -4.17 -4.71 6.75
C TYR A 135 -4.06 -3.29 6.21
N THR A 136 -3.26 -3.13 5.15
CA THR A 136 -3.01 -1.80 4.57
C THR A 136 -4.20 -1.28 3.78
N ARG A 137 -4.41 0.04 3.80
CA ARG A 137 -5.53 0.76 3.19
C ARG A 137 -5.04 1.97 2.41
N ASP A 138 -5.95 2.58 1.66
CA ASP A 138 -5.71 3.83 0.98
C ASP A 138 -6.41 4.99 1.71
N PHE A 139 -5.74 6.15 1.75
CA PHE A 139 -6.26 7.36 2.37
C PHE A 139 -6.06 8.53 1.42
N LEU A 140 -7.07 9.36 1.28
CA LEU A 140 -7.05 10.54 0.43
C LEU A 140 -7.49 11.76 1.24
N GLY A 141 -6.72 12.82 1.21
CA GLY A 141 -7.05 14.06 1.89
C GLY A 141 -6.08 15.17 1.54
N VAL A 142 -6.32 16.34 2.09
CA VAL A 142 -5.45 17.51 1.96
C VAL A 142 -4.46 17.51 3.11
N ILE A 143 -3.19 17.77 2.85
CA ILE A 143 -2.18 17.93 3.90
C ILE A 143 -2.44 19.26 4.61
N SER A 144 -2.86 19.20 5.87
CA SER A 144 -3.15 20.38 6.69
C SER A 144 -1.97 20.83 7.55
N SER A 145 -1.05 19.92 7.89
CA SER A 145 0.18 20.26 8.61
C SER A 145 1.26 19.19 8.39
N VAL A 146 2.51 19.61 8.49
CA VAL A 146 3.70 18.75 8.40
C VAL A 146 4.67 19.15 9.49
N SER A 147 5.16 18.18 10.26
CA SER A 147 6.15 18.39 11.32
C SER A 147 7.57 18.59 10.76
N ASP A 148 8.48 18.93 11.64
CA ASP A 148 9.90 18.80 11.34
C ASP A 148 10.30 17.33 11.21
N PHE A 149 11.37 17.09 10.43
CA PHE A 149 11.94 15.76 10.31
C PHE A 149 12.56 15.33 11.64
N GLY A 150 12.11 14.20 12.17
CA GLY A 150 12.55 13.64 13.43
C GLY A 150 13.28 12.31 13.28
N LEU A 151 13.68 11.76 14.41
CA LEU A 151 14.20 10.40 14.52
C LEU A 151 13.26 9.59 15.40
N THR A 152 12.91 8.39 14.95
CA THR A 152 12.11 7.43 15.72
C THR A 152 12.89 6.13 15.87
N VAL A 153 12.60 5.41 16.95
CA VAL A 153 13.17 4.07 17.17
C VAL A 153 12.19 3.06 16.58
N ASP A 154 12.68 2.22 15.71
CA ASP A 154 11.89 1.14 15.14
C ASP A 154 11.88 -0.06 16.10
N ASP A 155 10.79 -0.20 16.85
CA ASP A 155 10.55 -1.31 17.79
C ASP A 155 9.89 -2.54 17.11
N SER A 156 9.73 -2.53 15.79
CA SER A 156 8.99 -3.57 15.05
C SER A 156 9.69 -4.93 14.98
N MET A 157 10.99 -5.00 15.35
CA MET A 157 11.73 -6.25 15.36
C MET A 157 11.52 -7.04 16.66
N PRO A 158 11.41 -8.38 16.61
CA PRO A 158 11.26 -9.21 17.81
C PRO A 158 12.45 -9.09 18.74
N ARG A 159 12.18 -8.78 20.01
CA ARG A 159 13.18 -8.57 21.09
C ARG A 159 14.03 -9.81 21.45
N ASN A 160 13.93 -10.89 20.70
CA ASN A 160 14.59 -12.17 20.99
C ASN A 160 15.96 -12.38 20.31
N ILE A 161 16.46 -11.38 19.59
CA ILE A 161 17.78 -11.46 18.97
C ILE A 161 18.79 -10.87 19.95
N HIS A 162 19.67 -11.70 20.49
CA HIS A 162 20.84 -11.27 21.28
C HIS A 162 21.68 -10.30 20.40
N ASN A 163 21.84 -9.05 20.84
CA ASN A 163 22.49 -7.92 20.18
C ASN A 163 21.61 -7.11 19.19
N TYR A 164 20.31 -7.03 19.43
CA TYR A 164 19.47 -6.08 18.70
C TYR A 164 19.77 -4.64 19.18
N ASP A 165 20.35 -3.85 18.29
CA ASP A 165 20.44 -2.40 18.44
C ASP A 165 19.20 -1.79 17.76
N PRO A 166 18.30 -1.13 18.52
CA PRO A 166 17.08 -0.57 17.93
C PRO A 166 17.47 0.41 16.84
N LYS A 167 17.06 0.09 15.61
CA LYS A 167 17.41 0.87 14.43
C LYS A 167 16.71 2.21 14.49
N THR A 168 17.46 3.26 14.80
CA THR A 168 16.95 4.63 14.69
C THR A 168 16.71 4.97 13.23
N THR A 169 15.51 5.33 12.88
CA THR A 169 15.14 5.72 11.51
C THR A 169 14.58 7.13 11.49
N GLY A 170 14.73 7.81 10.36
CA GLY A 170 14.11 9.11 10.15
C GLY A 170 12.58 8.98 10.10
N SER A 171 11.87 9.96 10.63
CA SER A 171 10.42 10.02 10.57
C SER A 171 9.91 11.43 10.33
N ILE A 172 8.70 11.54 9.76
CA ILE A 172 7.98 12.78 9.59
C ILE A 172 6.50 12.52 9.89
N ASP A 173 5.94 13.37 10.76
CA ASP A 173 4.52 13.36 11.06
C ASP A 173 3.81 14.41 10.22
N PHE A 174 2.63 14.08 9.74
CA PHE A 174 1.78 15.00 9.00
C PHE A 174 0.31 14.69 9.25
N VAL A 175 -0.55 15.64 8.95
CA VAL A 175 -1.99 15.50 9.13
C VAL A 175 -2.69 15.63 7.79
N LEU A 176 -3.53 14.65 7.46
CA LEU A 176 -4.48 14.76 6.37
C LEU A 176 -5.83 15.24 6.88
N GLN A 177 -6.51 16.04 6.08
CA GLN A 177 -7.90 16.47 6.29
C GLN A 177 -8.76 15.94 5.14
N ASP A 178 -9.89 15.29 5.48
CA ASP A 178 -10.87 14.85 4.48
C ASP A 178 -11.86 15.96 4.14
N ASN A 179 -12.77 15.66 3.19
CA ASN A 179 -13.82 16.59 2.76
C ASN A 179 -14.82 16.97 3.87
N ASP A 180 -14.93 16.18 4.93
CA ASP A 180 -15.84 16.44 6.06
C ASP A 180 -15.15 17.17 7.22
N GLY A 181 -13.90 17.61 7.00
CA GLY A 181 -13.09 18.31 8.02
C GLY A 181 -12.47 17.38 9.06
N ASN A 182 -12.53 16.06 8.88
CA ASN A 182 -11.88 15.13 9.78
C ASN A 182 -10.37 15.12 9.55
N HIS A 183 -9.61 15.13 10.64
CA HIS A 183 -8.15 15.05 10.60
C HIS A 183 -7.66 13.64 10.89
N LEU A 184 -6.65 13.19 10.17
CA LEU A 184 -5.99 11.90 10.32
C LEU A 184 -4.50 12.10 10.50
N ASN A 185 -3.97 11.66 11.65
CA ASN A 185 -2.54 11.72 11.92
C ASN A 185 -1.83 10.62 11.14
N CYS A 186 -0.77 10.99 10.42
CA CYS A 186 0.01 10.11 9.58
C CYS A 186 1.50 10.21 9.94
N ARG A 187 2.22 9.11 9.85
CA ARG A 187 3.67 9.05 10.05
C ARG A 187 4.33 8.27 8.93
N ALA A 188 5.24 8.91 8.22
CA ALA A 188 6.16 8.25 7.31
C ALA A 188 7.50 7.96 8.02
N LYS A 189 8.14 6.81 7.70
CA LYS A 189 9.41 6.38 8.28
C LYS A 189 10.45 6.09 7.20
N GLY A 190 11.71 6.09 7.58
CA GLY A 190 12.83 5.70 6.72
C GLY A 190 12.92 6.49 5.42
N ILE A 191 13.08 5.78 4.33
CA ILE A 191 13.22 6.38 3.01
C ILE A 191 11.96 7.14 2.58
N LEU A 192 10.77 6.66 2.98
CA LEU A 192 9.51 7.30 2.64
C LEU A 192 9.40 8.67 3.32
N ALA A 193 9.86 8.81 4.57
CA ALA A 193 9.92 10.10 5.27
C ALA A 193 10.84 11.11 4.55
N VAL A 194 11.99 10.65 4.06
CA VAL A 194 12.92 11.49 3.30
C VAL A 194 12.30 11.97 1.99
N LEU A 195 11.65 11.05 1.26
CA LEU A 195 10.96 11.37 0.00
C LEU A 195 9.79 12.32 0.24
N PHE A 196 8.99 12.08 1.28
CA PHE A 196 7.88 12.94 1.66
C PHE A 196 8.36 14.37 1.98
N LYS A 197 9.38 14.51 2.84
CA LYS A 197 9.94 15.83 3.18
C LYS A 197 10.47 16.57 1.97
N ARG A 198 11.18 15.87 1.08
CA ARG A 198 11.69 16.45 -0.17
C ARG A 198 10.54 16.99 -1.04
N ASN A 199 9.50 16.20 -1.24
CA ASN A 199 8.36 16.62 -2.06
C ASN A 199 7.61 17.77 -1.38
N TRP A 200 7.43 17.73 -0.07
CA TRP A 200 6.80 18.82 0.68
C TRP A 200 7.57 20.15 0.50
N LEU A 201 8.89 20.13 0.60
CA LEU A 201 9.71 21.34 0.39
C LEU A 201 9.64 21.87 -1.05
N CYS A 202 9.37 21.00 -2.02
CA CYS A 202 9.28 21.42 -3.43
C CYS A 202 7.88 21.92 -3.82
N TYR A 203 6.83 21.36 -3.24
CA TYR A 203 5.45 21.54 -3.73
C TYR A 203 4.44 21.97 -2.65
N GLY A 204 4.78 21.82 -1.37
CA GLY A 204 3.83 22.02 -0.26
C GLY A 204 3.36 23.47 -0.07
N GLU A 205 4.11 24.47 -0.56
CA GLU A 205 3.74 25.87 -0.46
C GLU A 205 2.97 26.38 -1.70
N THR A 206 2.92 25.61 -2.78
CA THR A 206 2.41 26.08 -4.07
C THR A 206 1.27 25.28 -4.66
N GLY A 207 0.95 24.10 -4.07
CA GLY A 207 -0.06 23.17 -4.60
C GLY A 207 -1.33 23.14 -3.77
N THR A 208 -2.34 22.43 -4.26
CA THR A 208 -3.58 22.10 -3.52
C THR A 208 -3.33 21.16 -2.35
N ASN A 209 -2.13 20.58 -2.27
CA ASN A 209 -1.67 19.65 -1.25
C ASN A 209 -2.56 18.42 -1.08
N ILE A 210 -3.30 18.01 -2.12
CA ILE A 210 -4.04 16.75 -2.12
C ILE A 210 -3.02 15.62 -2.10
N CYS A 211 -3.15 14.70 -1.15
CA CYS A 211 -2.24 13.58 -1.00
C CYS A 211 -3.03 12.27 -0.97
N LEU A 212 -2.64 11.35 -1.85
CA LEU A 212 -3.08 9.97 -1.84
C LEU A 212 -2.01 9.11 -1.18
N LEU A 213 -2.37 8.46 -0.09
CA LEU A 213 -1.58 7.43 0.57
C LEU A 213 -2.10 6.07 0.13
N THR A 214 -1.26 5.23 -0.46
CA THR A 214 -1.66 3.88 -0.85
C THR A 214 -0.92 2.83 -0.03
N ASN A 215 -1.66 1.83 0.44
CA ASN A 215 -1.15 0.73 1.25
C ASN A 215 -0.55 1.15 2.59
N TRP A 216 -1.19 2.06 3.31
CA TRP A 216 -0.81 2.47 4.66
C TRP A 216 -1.59 1.70 5.72
N ARG A 217 -1.03 1.59 6.93
CA ARG A 217 -1.59 0.81 8.04
C ARG A 217 -2.11 1.70 9.15
N VAL A 218 -3.30 1.39 9.65
CA VAL A 218 -3.83 2.01 10.87
C VAL A 218 -3.18 1.32 12.07
N VAL A 219 -2.56 2.10 12.96
CA VAL A 219 -1.90 1.66 14.19
C VAL A 219 -2.45 2.41 15.40
N GLY A 220 -2.36 1.85 16.61
CA GLY A 220 -2.75 2.55 17.84
C GLY A 220 -3.69 1.77 18.75
N ARG A 221 -3.38 0.49 19.05
CA ARG A 221 -4.18 -0.32 19.99
C ARG A 221 -4.24 0.26 21.41
N ASP A 222 -3.15 0.90 21.87
CA ASP A 222 -2.99 1.40 23.25
C ASP A 222 -2.56 2.87 23.30
N GLY A 223 -2.74 3.62 22.20
CA GLY A 223 -2.34 5.02 22.05
C GLY A 223 -3.24 5.79 21.07
N PRO A 224 -2.87 7.00 20.70
CA PRO A 224 -3.59 7.73 19.67
C PRO A 224 -3.58 6.96 18.36
N ILE A 225 -4.75 6.84 17.74
CA ILE A 225 -4.88 6.17 16.44
C ILE A 225 -4.18 7.05 15.39
N GLN A 226 -3.30 6.44 14.62
CA GLN A 226 -2.58 7.08 13.52
C GLN A 226 -2.41 6.11 12.35
N VAL A 227 -2.02 6.66 11.21
CA VAL A 227 -1.71 5.87 10.01
C VAL A 227 -0.20 5.91 9.78
N GLU A 228 0.42 4.73 9.64
CA GLU A 228 1.85 4.60 9.40
C GLU A 228 2.12 3.87 8.09
N ASP A 229 3.27 4.19 7.48
CA ASP A 229 3.73 3.46 6.33
C ASP A 229 4.15 2.03 6.70
N GLU A 230 3.95 1.11 5.77
CA GLU A 230 4.46 -0.25 5.78
C GLU A 230 5.65 -0.33 4.85
N GLU A 231 6.83 -0.69 5.38
CA GLU A 231 8.09 -0.70 4.63
C GLU A 231 7.98 -1.54 3.35
N GLY A 232 8.40 -0.97 2.24
CA GLY A 232 8.44 -1.63 0.93
C GLY A 232 7.13 -1.63 0.14
N ILE A 233 5.98 -1.35 0.76
CA ILE A 233 4.69 -1.35 0.04
C ILE A 233 3.95 -0.02 0.05
N SER A 234 4.08 0.79 1.10
CA SER A 234 3.40 2.08 1.16
C SER A 234 3.99 3.06 0.16
N THR A 235 3.11 3.82 -0.46
CA THR A 235 3.49 4.96 -1.32
C THR A 235 2.65 6.17 -0.97
N PHE A 236 3.08 7.34 -1.45
CA PHE A 236 2.28 8.56 -1.44
C PHE A 236 2.43 9.26 -2.80
N GLU A 237 1.40 9.98 -3.18
CA GLU A 237 1.38 10.78 -4.40
C GLU A 237 0.69 12.12 -4.12
N TYR A 238 1.33 13.21 -4.53
CA TYR A 238 0.75 14.56 -4.45
C TYR A 238 -0.02 14.85 -5.73
N ASP A 239 -1.22 15.42 -5.56
CA ASP A 239 -2.12 15.80 -6.65
C ASP A 239 -2.23 14.69 -7.74
N PRO A 240 -2.53 13.43 -7.35
CA PRO A 240 -2.45 12.30 -8.26
C PRO A 240 -3.45 12.44 -9.41
N PRO A 241 -2.99 12.37 -10.66
CA PRO A 241 -3.86 12.52 -11.82
C PRO A 241 -4.72 11.27 -12.04
N GLY A 242 -5.92 11.47 -12.59
CA GLY A 242 -6.73 10.37 -13.13
C GLY A 242 -7.59 9.61 -12.12
N HIS A 243 -7.59 9.98 -10.85
CA HIS A 243 -8.48 9.42 -9.84
C HIS A 243 -9.73 10.29 -9.68
N HIS A 244 -10.92 9.70 -9.86
CA HIS A 244 -12.20 10.43 -9.74
C HIS A 244 -12.37 11.04 -8.35
N GLU A 245 -11.96 10.32 -7.33
CA GLU A 245 -12.01 10.75 -5.93
C GLU A 245 -11.17 12.01 -5.69
N VAL A 246 -10.01 12.12 -6.34
CA VAL A 246 -9.14 13.30 -6.28
C VAL A 246 -9.81 14.51 -6.91
N VAL A 247 -10.50 14.31 -8.05
CA VAL A 247 -11.26 15.38 -8.70
C VAL A 247 -12.36 15.90 -7.80
N LEU A 248 -13.05 15.03 -7.05
CA LEU A 248 -14.09 15.44 -6.10
C LEU A 248 -13.51 16.29 -4.95
N VAL A 249 -12.35 15.91 -4.41
CA VAL A 249 -11.65 16.71 -3.38
C VAL A 249 -11.26 18.07 -3.95
N TYR A 250 -10.70 18.10 -5.14
CA TYR A 250 -10.30 19.34 -5.82
C TYR A 250 -11.48 20.29 -6.06
N CYS A 251 -12.59 19.76 -6.58
CA CYS A 251 -13.79 20.58 -6.85
C CYS A 251 -14.36 21.20 -5.57
N ARG A 252 -14.31 20.48 -4.45
CA ARG A 252 -14.83 20.98 -3.17
C ARG A 252 -13.95 22.10 -2.60
N LEU A 253 -12.63 21.95 -2.65
CA LEU A 253 -11.70 23.00 -2.20
C LEU A 253 -11.93 24.32 -2.91
N HIS A 254 -12.18 24.30 -4.23
CA HIS A 254 -12.41 25.52 -5.01
C HIS A 254 -13.79 26.12 -4.81
N GLN A 255 -14.80 25.33 -4.42
CA GLN A 255 -16.11 25.84 -4.04
C GLN A 255 -16.09 26.57 -2.70
N GLU A 256 -15.23 26.16 -1.76
CA GLU A 256 -15.06 26.83 -0.47
C GLU A 256 -14.30 28.17 -0.61
N GLU A 257 -13.34 28.27 -1.54
CA GLU A 257 -12.64 29.52 -1.83
C GLU A 257 -13.58 30.58 -2.42
N ASP A 258 -14.44 30.21 -3.38
CA ASP A 258 -15.42 31.11 -4.00
C ASP A 258 -16.47 31.64 -3.01
N LEU A 259 -16.80 30.89 -1.93
CA LEU A 259 -17.73 31.29 -0.89
C LEU A 259 -17.08 32.15 0.22
N SER A 260 -15.75 32.17 0.33
CA SER A 260 -15.03 32.97 1.31
C SER A 260 -14.73 34.40 0.86
N ASP A 261 -14.88 34.67 -0.44
CA ASP A 261 -14.64 35.99 -1.05
C ASP A 261 -15.93 36.85 -1.23
N GLU A 262 -17.10 36.35 -0.77
CA GLU A 262 -18.36 37.08 -0.64
C GLU A 262 -18.60 37.54 0.82
#